data_43656c4d5c3e878e47d74f3ba0b115db
#
_entry.id   43656c4d5c3e878e47d74f3ba0b115db
#
_cell.length_a   1.000
_cell.length_b   1.000
_cell.length_c   1.000
_cell.angle_alpha   90.00
_cell.angle_beta   90.00
_cell.angle_gamma   90.00
#
_symmetry.space_group_name_H-M   'P 1'
#
loop_
_entity.id
_entity.type
_entity.pdbx_description
1 polymer ?
#
loop_
_entity_poly.entity_id
_entity_poly.type
_entity_poly.pdbx_seq_one_letter_code
_entity_poly.pdbx_strand_id
1 'polypeptide(L)'
;MIKSIETNWKKNNLIDTRIYNEVDLIIPIANIKSTILKKKLLFNDKSIIVNSTSGFKDQGFLKIQNEIIFYNKKTKNTFENLKRGSFNSSKKLKYEENLILIQKDTSVWPNILNILEKLPFVIELNIISITNSQGRIIVKFMGNKKTFFQAVFEKKLKFKDLNSQQYVLIN
;
A
#
# COMPACT_ATOMS: atom_id res chain seq x y z
N MET A 1 43.18 -25.21 11.47
CA MET A 1 42.59 -23.95 11.02
C MET A 1 41.06 -24.06 10.75
N ILE A 2 40.58 -25.12 10.11
CA ILE A 2 39.12 -25.31 9.82
C ILE A 2 38.25 -25.40 11.08
N LYS A 3 38.69 -26.13 12.11
CA LYS A 3 37.94 -26.26 13.38
C LYS A 3 37.74 -24.92 14.12
N SER A 4 38.67 -23.97 14.00
CA SER A 4 38.52 -22.66 14.66
C SER A 4 37.50 -21.77 13.96
N ILE A 5 37.37 -21.90 12.64
CA ILE A 5 36.39 -21.17 11.84
C ILE A 5 34.97 -21.70 12.10
N GLU A 6 34.80 -23.02 12.15
CA GLU A 6 33.51 -23.65 12.49
C GLU A 6 33.06 -23.31 13.92
N THR A 7 34.00 -23.27 14.87
CA THR A 7 33.67 -22.94 16.28
C THR A 7 33.28 -21.48 16.41
N ASN A 8 33.95 -20.56 15.73
CA ASN A 8 33.58 -19.16 15.71
C ASN A 8 32.26 -18.91 14.98
N TRP A 9 32.03 -19.61 13.87
CA TRP A 9 30.75 -19.53 13.13
C TRP A 9 29.58 -20.05 13.98
N LYS A 10 29.74 -21.20 14.62
CA LYS A 10 28.72 -21.74 15.53
C LYS A 10 28.51 -20.86 16.76
N LYS A 11 29.56 -20.23 17.30
CA LYS A 11 29.49 -19.35 18.45
C LYS A 11 28.75 -18.06 18.11
N ASN A 12 29.02 -17.48 16.96
CA ASN A 12 28.34 -16.27 16.47
C ASN A 12 26.87 -16.56 16.10
N ASN A 13 26.61 -17.67 15.44
CA ASN A 13 25.22 -18.07 15.12
C ASN A 13 24.43 -18.48 16.38
N LEU A 14 25.04 -19.10 17.38
CA LEU A 14 24.36 -19.43 18.63
C LEU A 14 24.02 -18.19 19.47
N ILE A 15 24.77 -17.10 19.31
CA ILE A 15 24.46 -15.83 19.97
C ILE A 15 23.29 -15.16 19.22
N ASP A 16 23.28 -15.18 17.87
CA ASP A 16 22.24 -14.57 17.05
C ASP A 16 20.92 -15.36 17.04
N THR A 17 20.97 -16.67 17.16
CA THR A 17 19.77 -17.54 17.19
C THR A 17 18.95 -17.43 18.48
N ARG A 18 19.43 -16.71 19.51
CA ARG A 18 18.71 -16.57 20.79
C ARG A 18 17.76 -15.39 20.84
N ILE A 19 17.76 -14.49 19.84
CA ILE A 19 16.91 -13.30 19.85
C ILE A 19 16.09 -13.26 18.56
N TYR A 20 15.18 -14.23 18.44
CA TYR A 20 14.09 -14.11 17.49
C TYR A 20 12.97 -13.28 18.10
N ASN A 21 12.46 -12.38 17.34
CA ASN A 21 11.28 -11.61 17.69
C ASN A 21 10.24 -11.74 16.59
N GLU A 22 9.00 -11.53 16.97
CA GLU A 22 7.87 -11.50 16.07
C GLU A 22 7.11 -10.20 16.25
N VAL A 23 6.56 -9.70 15.14
CA VAL A 23 5.60 -8.61 15.12
C VAL A 23 4.42 -9.00 14.25
N ASP A 24 3.24 -8.61 14.68
CA ASP A 24 1.98 -8.78 13.97
C ASP A 24 1.64 -7.46 13.27
N LEU A 25 1.68 -7.46 11.95
CA LEU A 25 1.46 -6.28 11.13
C LEU A 25 0.11 -6.33 10.43
N ILE A 26 -0.67 -5.27 10.58
CA ILE A 26 -1.87 -5.02 9.81
C ILE A 26 -1.51 -4.04 8.69
N ILE A 27 -1.69 -4.46 7.45
CA ILE A 27 -1.30 -3.71 6.27
C ILE A 27 -2.53 -3.52 5.37
N PRO A 28 -2.87 -2.29 4.95
CA PRO A 28 -3.96 -2.08 4.01
C PRO A 28 -3.66 -2.77 2.67
N ILE A 29 -4.66 -3.44 2.10
CA ILE A 29 -4.54 -4.09 0.78
C ILE A 29 -4.44 -3.06 -0.33
N ALA A 30 -5.08 -1.92 -0.15
CA ALA A 30 -5.09 -0.85 -1.13
C ALA A 30 -5.06 0.52 -0.47
N ASN A 31 -4.47 1.48 -1.15
CA ASN A 31 -4.62 2.88 -0.82
C ASN A 31 -5.82 3.43 -1.59
N ILE A 32 -6.79 4.00 -0.87
CA ILE A 32 -7.99 4.59 -1.46
C ILE A 32 -7.89 6.10 -1.34
N LYS A 33 -7.94 6.78 -2.49
CA LYS A 33 -8.06 8.23 -2.58
C LYS A 33 -9.44 8.58 -3.12
N SER A 34 -10.02 9.64 -2.59
CA SER A 34 -11.31 10.13 -3.05
C SER A 34 -11.29 11.64 -3.27
N THR A 35 -12.12 12.09 -4.18
CA THR A 35 -12.37 13.50 -4.46
C THR A 35 -13.82 13.68 -4.90
N ILE A 36 -14.29 14.92 -4.95
CA ILE A 36 -15.67 15.25 -5.29
C ILE A 36 -15.72 15.93 -6.66
N LEU A 37 -16.66 15.52 -7.48
CA LEU A 37 -16.96 16.12 -8.78
C LEU A 37 -17.48 17.56 -8.57
N LYS A 38 -16.77 18.53 -9.09
CA LYS A 38 -17.08 19.96 -8.92
C LYS A 38 -17.95 20.52 -10.04
N LYS A 39 -17.96 19.87 -11.19
CA LYS A 39 -18.75 20.24 -12.36
C LYS A 39 -19.36 18.99 -12.97
N LYS A 40 -20.57 19.12 -13.52
CA LYS A 40 -21.23 18.04 -14.27
C LYS A 40 -20.29 17.41 -15.29
N LEU A 41 -20.29 16.07 -15.37
CA LEU A 41 -19.52 15.31 -16.33
C LEU A 41 -20.46 14.76 -17.39
N LEU A 42 -20.30 15.22 -18.62
CA LEU A 42 -21.09 14.78 -19.77
C LEU A 42 -20.42 13.62 -20.50
N PHE A 43 -21.19 12.93 -21.33
CA PHE A 43 -20.73 11.72 -22.05
C PHE A 43 -19.46 11.93 -22.87
N ASN A 44 -19.33 13.07 -23.55
CA ASN A 44 -18.22 13.38 -24.45
C ASN A 44 -17.09 14.19 -23.79
N ASP A 45 -17.20 14.50 -22.51
CA ASP A 45 -16.16 15.28 -21.83
C ASP A 45 -14.81 14.55 -21.84
N LYS A 46 -13.76 15.29 -22.12
CA LYS A 46 -12.38 14.81 -22.13
C LYS A 46 -11.63 15.12 -20.82
N SER A 47 -12.29 15.83 -19.90
CA SER A 47 -11.75 16.20 -18.60
C SER A 47 -12.81 16.13 -17.50
N ILE A 48 -12.36 15.87 -16.28
CA ILE A 48 -13.19 15.88 -15.07
C ILE A 48 -12.66 16.97 -14.15
N ILE A 49 -13.53 17.89 -13.73
CA ILE A 49 -13.21 18.94 -12.76
C ILE A 49 -13.63 18.49 -11.37
N VAL A 50 -12.67 18.50 -10.44
CA VAL A 50 -12.84 18.03 -9.06
C VAL A 50 -12.34 19.06 -8.05
N ASN A 51 -12.62 18.84 -6.76
CA ASN A 51 -12.15 19.74 -5.72
C ASN A 51 -10.62 19.73 -5.61
N SER A 52 -9.99 18.55 -5.66
CA SER A 52 -8.53 18.39 -5.62
C SER A 52 -8.12 17.05 -6.20
N THR A 53 -6.97 17.01 -6.84
CA THR A 53 -6.31 15.79 -7.31
C THR A 53 -5.11 15.41 -6.44
N SER A 54 -4.93 16.09 -5.31
CA SER A 54 -3.82 15.80 -4.39
C SER A 54 -3.87 14.35 -3.91
N GLY A 55 -2.72 13.68 -3.90
CA GLY A 55 -2.60 12.28 -3.51
C GLY A 55 -3.02 11.25 -4.55
N PHE A 56 -3.62 11.66 -5.68
CA PHE A 56 -3.87 10.77 -6.81
C PHE A 56 -2.59 10.57 -7.64
N LYS A 57 -2.47 9.43 -8.33
CA LYS A 57 -1.39 9.17 -9.29
C LYS A 57 -1.50 10.14 -10.48
N ASP A 58 -0.41 10.33 -11.23
CA ASP A 58 -0.43 11.22 -12.41
C ASP A 58 -1.28 10.65 -13.54
N GLN A 59 -1.41 9.34 -13.60
CA GLN A 59 -2.32 8.61 -14.47
C GLN A 59 -2.95 7.43 -13.72
N GLY A 60 -4.12 6.98 -14.16
CA GLY A 60 -4.78 5.84 -13.52
C GLY A 60 -6.27 5.74 -13.78
N PHE A 61 -6.93 4.99 -12.94
CA PHE A 61 -8.36 4.72 -13.04
C PHE A 61 -9.12 5.37 -11.90
N LEU A 62 -10.22 6.02 -12.22
CA LEU A 62 -11.20 6.57 -11.30
C LEU A 62 -12.47 5.74 -11.37
N LYS A 63 -13.10 5.51 -10.26
CA LYS A 63 -14.45 4.95 -10.19
C LYS A 63 -15.43 6.04 -9.77
N ILE A 64 -16.50 6.22 -10.55
CA ILE A 64 -17.65 7.04 -10.22
C ILE A 64 -18.91 6.19 -10.36
N GLN A 65 -19.59 5.91 -9.25
CA GLN A 65 -20.68 4.93 -9.20
C GLN A 65 -20.23 3.57 -9.83
N ASN A 66 -20.83 3.15 -10.95
CA ASN A 66 -20.53 1.89 -11.64
C ASN A 66 -19.60 2.05 -12.84
N GLU A 67 -19.16 3.28 -13.16
CA GLU A 67 -18.27 3.54 -14.29
C GLU A 67 -16.82 3.63 -13.83
N ILE A 68 -15.91 3.02 -14.61
CA ILE A 68 -14.47 3.17 -14.49
C ILE A 68 -13.96 4.03 -15.62
N ILE A 69 -13.22 5.08 -15.28
CA ILE A 69 -12.70 6.08 -16.20
C ILE A 69 -11.18 6.08 -16.10
N PHE A 70 -10.49 5.82 -17.19
CA PHE A 70 -9.04 6.04 -17.26
C PHE A 70 -8.77 7.53 -17.53
N TYR A 71 -7.74 8.07 -16.87
CA TYR A 71 -7.16 9.38 -17.16
C TYR A 71 -5.65 9.25 -17.34
N ASN A 72 -5.10 10.05 -18.25
CA ASN A 72 -3.66 9.99 -18.57
C ASN A 72 -2.87 11.18 -18.04
N LYS A 73 -3.55 12.19 -17.52
CA LYS A 73 -2.93 13.40 -16.97
C LYS A 73 -3.81 14.01 -15.92
N LYS A 74 -3.20 14.67 -14.93
CA LYS A 74 -3.92 15.49 -13.95
C LYS A 74 -3.28 16.86 -13.81
N THR A 75 -4.07 17.82 -13.39
CA THR A 75 -3.65 19.12 -12.87
C THR A 75 -4.07 19.23 -11.40
N LYS A 76 -3.97 20.38 -10.78
CA LYS A 76 -4.38 20.61 -9.38
C LYS A 76 -5.85 20.22 -9.12
N ASN A 77 -6.71 20.42 -10.10
CA ASN A 77 -8.17 20.26 -9.95
C ASN A 77 -8.83 19.51 -11.12
N THR A 78 -8.07 18.95 -12.06
CA THR A 78 -8.64 18.24 -13.22
C THR A 78 -7.95 16.90 -13.45
N PHE A 79 -8.73 15.95 -13.95
CA PHE A 79 -8.22 14.76 -14.63
C PHE A 79 -8.50 14.92 -16.12
N GLU A 80 -7.52 14.63 -16.97
CA GLU A 80 -7.55 14.93 -18.40
C GLU A 80 -7.29 13.68 -19.24
N ASN A 81 -7.61 13.79 -20.56
CA ASN A 81 -7.47 12.72 -21.53
C ASN A 81 -8.21 11.45 -21.10
N LEU A 82 -9.50 11.62 -20.88
CA LEU A 82 -10.35 10.56 -20.34
C LEU A 82 -10.65 9.47 -21.37
N LYS A 83 -10.57 8.22 -20.92
CA LYS A 83 -11.19 7.07 -21.59
C LYS A 83 -12.32 6.54 -20.72
N ARG A 84 -13.54 6.86 -21.09
CA ARG A 84 -14.77 6.50 -20.39
C ARG A 84 -15.12 5.02 -20.61
N GLY A 85 -15.80 4.39 -19.64
CA GLY A 85 -16.26 3.00 -19.75
C GLY A 85 -15.13 1.98 -19.82
N SER A 86 -14.01 2.21 -19.13
CA SER A 86 -12.90 1.26 -19.03
C SER A 86 -13.35 -0.03 -18.38
N PHE A 87 -12.70 -1.17 -18.72
CA PHE A 87 -13.06 -2.52 -18.24
C PHE A 87 -14.54 -2.88 -18.45
N ASN A 88 -15.11 -2.50 -19.61
CA ASN A 88 -16.51 -2.75 -19.98
C ASN A 88 -17.52 -2.17 -18.98
N SER A 89 -17.13 -1.17 -18.20
CA SER A 89 -18.06 -0.46 -17.32
C SER A 89 -19.00 0.44 -18.10
N SER A 90 -20.25 0.52 -17.67
CA SER A 90 -21.29 1.29 -18.37
C SER A 90 -21.04 2.78 -18.26
N LYS A 91 -20.95 3.48 -19.40
CA LYS A 91 -20.92 4.94 -19.46
C LYS A 91 -22.29 5.51 -19.19
N LYS A 92 -22.38 6.52 -18.32
CA LYS A 92 -23.59 7.34 -18.19
C LYS A 92 -23.52 8.56 -19.10
N LEU A 93 -24.69 8.99 -19.57
CA LEU A 93 -24.83 10.21 -20.36
C LEU A 93 -24.40 11.45 -19.59
N LYS A 94 -24.66 11.45 -18.27
CA LYS A 94 -24.38 12.58 -17.41
C LYS A 94 -24.16 12.11 -15.97
N TYR A 95 -23.22 12.76 -15.29
CA TYR A 95 -23.07 12.73 -13.83
C TYR A 95 -23.27 14.14 -13.28
N GLU A 96 -24.06 14.25 -12.23
CA GLU A 96 -24.27 15.52 -11.54
C GLU A 96 -23.07 15.85 -10.64
N GLU A 97 -22.99 17.10 -10.21
CA GLU A 97 -22.00 17.57 -9.23
C GLU A 97 -22.10 16.85 -7.89
N ASN A 98 -21.07 16.98 -7.08
CA ASN A 98 -20.98 16.42 -5.72
C ASN A 98 -20.91 14.88 -5.64
N LEU A 99 -20.77 14.18 -6.74
CA LEU A 99 -20.49 12.74 -6.73
C LEU A 99 -19.04 12.47 -6.35
N ILE A 100 -18.82 11.37 -5.61
CA ILE A 100 -17.49 10.94 -5.17
C ILE A 100 -16.82 10.14 -6.30
N LEU A 101 -15.58 10.50 -6.60
CA LEU A 101 -14.67 9.74 -7.43
C LEU A 101 -13.63 9.08 -6.54
N ILE A 102 -13.34 7.82 -6.82
CA ILE A 102 -12.43 6.99 -6.04
C ILE A 102 -11.31 6.44 -6.94
N GLN A 103 -10.08 6.53 -6.50
CA GLN A 103 -8.95 5.75 -7.02
C GLN A 103 -8.53 4.71 -5.99
N LYS A 104 -8.44 3.44 -6.42
CA LYS A 104 -7.94 2.34 -5.60
C LYS A 104 -6.58 1.90 -6.12
N ASP A 105 -5.54 2.02 -5.30
CA ASP A 105 -4.21 1.52 -5.59
C ASP A 105 -3.97 0.20 -4.86
N THR A 106 -4.01 -0.90 -5.58
CA THR A 106 -3.83 -2.26 -5.06
C THR A 106 -2.37 -2.71 -4.99
N SER A 107 -1.42 -1.88 -5.41
CA SER A 107 0.00 -2.21 -5.37
C SER A 107 0.62 -2.13 -3.96
N VAL A 108 -0.11 -1.59 -3.00
CA VAL A 108 0.36 -1.35 -1.63
C VAL A 108 0.81 -2.65 -0.96
N TRP A 109 -0.06 -3.66 -0.93
CA TRP A 109 0.22 -4.94 -0.29
C TRP A 109 1.45 -5.65 -0.86
N PRO A 110 1.54 -5.96 -2.17
CA PRO A 110 2.71 -6.64 -2.72
C PRO A 110 3.99 -5.82 -2.59
N ASN A 111 3.93 -4.49 -2.66
CA ASN A 111 5.10 -3.66 -2.48
C ASN A 111 5.64 -3.74 -1.05
N ILE A 112 4.77 -3.75 -0.04
CA ILE A 112 5.19 -3.86 1.35
C ILE A 112 5.78 -5.23 1.63
N LEU A 113 5.16 -6.31 1.16
CA LEU A 113 5.72 -7.66 1.29
C LEU A 113 7.13 -7.74 0.70
N ASN A 114 7.32 -7.25 -0.52
CA ASN A 114 8.62 -7.21 -1.19
C ASN A 114 9.67 -6.38 -0.42
N ILE A 115 9.26 -5.29 0.26
CA ILE A 115 10.15 -4.51 1.12
C ILE A 115 10.56 -5.33 2.35
N LEU A 116 9.60 -5.97 3.02
CA LEU A 116 9.85 -6.78 4.22
C LEU A 116 10.74 -7.99 3.92
N GLU A 117 10.47 -8.72 2.83
CA GLU A 117 11.26 -9.86 2.40
C GLU A 117 12.72 -9.51 2.09
N LYS A 118 12.98 -8.28 1.64
CA LYS A 118 14.34 -7.80 1.33
C LYS A 118 15.11 -7.29 2.52
N LEU A 119 14.53 -7.25 3.72
CA LEU A 119 15.26 -6.89 4.92
C LEU A 119 16.14 -8.08 5.34
N PRO A 120 17.47 -7.89 5.48
CA PRO A 120 18.43 -9.01 5.63
C PRO A 120 18.27 -9.79 6.93
N PHE A 121 17.56 -9.26 7.90
CA PHE A 121 17.30 -9.86 9.20
C PHE A 121 15.89 -10.48 9.30
N VAL A 122 15.04 -10.31 8.31
CA VAL A 122 13.74 -10.99 8.25
C VAL A 122 13.95 -12.44 7.82
N ILE A 123 13.37 -13.36 8.60
CA ILE A 123 13.53 -14.80 8.42
C ILE A 123 12.30 -15.37 7.74
N GLU A 124 11.12 -14.91 8.14
CA GLU A 124 9.87 -15.51 7.74
C GLU A 124 8.74 -14.47 7.72
N LEU A 125 7.88 -14.59 6.73
CA LEU A 125 6.65 -13.81 6.59
C LEU A 125 5.46 -14.77 6.53
N ASN A 126 4.64 -14.78 7.58
CA ASN A 126 3.45 -15.64 7.66
C ASN A 126 2.18 -14.83 7.46
N ILE A 127 1.52 -14.99 6.32
CA ILE A 127 0.23 -14.36 6.05
C ILE A 127 -0.84 -15.07 6.85
N ILE A 128 -1.46 -14.38 7.79
CA ILE A 128 -2.49 -14.92 8.70
C ILE A 128 -3.88 -14.78 8.08
N SER A 129 -4.16 -13.63 7.46
CA SER A 129 -5.44 -13.39 6.82
C SER A 129 -5.36 -12.29 5.77
N ILE A 130 -6.23 -12.35 4.77
CA ILE A 130 -6.42 -11.31 3.77
C ILE A 130 -7.92 -11.04 3.63
N THR A 131 -8.31 -9.80 3.77
CA THR A 131 -9.67 -9.30 3.55
C THR A 131 -9.71 -8.32 2.38
N ASN A 132 -10.85 -7.76 2.06
CA ASN A 132 -10.98 -6.74 1.01
C ASN A 132 -10.30 -5.40 1.36
N SER A 133 -10.01 -5.14 2.63
CA SER A 133 -9.47 -3.86 3.11
C SER A 133 -8.06 -3.97 3.65
N GLN A 134 -7.72 -5.09 4.29
CA GLN A 134 -6.44 -5.26 4.98
C GLN A 134 -5.96 -6.70 4.96
N GLY A 135 -4.65 -6.89 5.04
CA GLY A 135 -3.99 -8.15 5.31
C GLY A 135 -3.32 -8.11 6.68
N ARG A 136 -3.21 -9.26 7.31
CA ARG A 136 -2.50 -9.48 8.57
C ARG A 136 -1.34 -10.44 8.33
N ILE A 137 -0.15 -10.08 8.79
CA ILE A 137 1.07 -10.85 8.61
C ILE A 137 1.88 -10.87 9.91
N ILE A 138 2.40 -12.03 10.25
CA ILE A 138 3.41 -12.16 11.30
C ILE A 138 4.79 -12.16 10.62
N VAL A 139 5.65 -11.25 11.06
CA VAL A 139 7.04 -11.14 10.61
C VAL A 139 7.94 -11.65 11.71
N LYS A 140 8.69 -12.72 11.42
CA LYS A 140 9.74 -13.26 12.27
C LYS A 140 11.10 -12.73 11.82
N PHE A 141 11.88 -12.19 12.73
CA PHE A 141 13.15 -11.55 12.42
C PHE A 141 14.20 -11.74 13.51
N MET A 142 15.48 -11.60 13.15
CA MET A 142 16.60 -11.55 14.09
C MET A 142 16.78 -10.13 14.64
N GLY A 143 17.09 -10.04 15.93
CA GLY A 143 17.33 -8.76 16.61
C GLY A 143 16.11 -8.27 17.39
N ASN A 144 16.13 -7.02 17.80
CA ASN A 144 15.07 -6.42 18.61
C ASN A 144 14.05 -5.63 17.80
N LYS A 145 12.86 -5.42 18.37
CA LYS A 145 11.76 -4.67 17.72
C LYS A 145 12.14 -3.25 17.33
N LYS A 146 12.97 -2.57 18.14
CA LYS A 146 13.40 -1.20 17.86
C LYS A 146 14.19 -1.14 16.55
N THR A 147 15.15 -2.03 16.36
CA THR A 147 15.96 -2.12 15.12
C THR A 147 15.08 -2.47 13.91
N PHE A 148 14.13 -3.40 14.10
CA PHE A 148 13.16 -3.72 13.04
C PHE A 148 12.37 -2.49 12.59
N PHE A 149 11.73 -1.77 13.53
CA PHE A 149 10.93 -0.59 13.19
C PHE A 149 11.76 0.57 12.64
N GLN A 150 13.01 0.72 13.07
CA GLN A 150 13.93 1.69 12.48
C GLN A 150 14.19 1.35 10.99
N ALA A 151 14.50 0.10 10.67
CA ALA A 151 14.78 -0.31 9.30
C ALA A 151 13.56 -0.18 8.37
N VAL A 152 12.36 -0.52 8.84
CA VAL A 152 11.14 -0.32 8.03
C VAL A 152 10.80 1.17 7.89
N PHE A 153 11.10 2.00 8.88
CA PHE A 153 10.93 3.44 8.80
C PHE A 153 11.86 4.08 7.75
N GLU A 154 13.10 3.62 7.62
CA GLU A 154 14.03 4.03 6.57
C GLU A 154 13.51 3.68 5.17
N LYS A 155 12.70 2.63 5.03
CA LYS A 155 11.95 2.28 3.82
C LYS A 155 10.65 3.06 3.64
N LYS A 156 10.44 4.13 4.43
CA LYS A 156 9.24 4.99 4.44
C LYS A 156 7.94 4.27 4.88
N LEU A 157 8.07 3.17 5.59
CA LEU A 157 6.93 2.49 6.20
C LEU A 157 6.81 2.95 7.65
N LYS A 158 5.66 3.49 8.01
CA LYS A 158 5.36 3.92 9.37
C LYS A 158 4.29 3.02 9.97
N PHE A 159 4.58 2.48 11.14
CA PHE A 159 3.66 1.64 11.88
C PHE A 159 3.26 2.31 13.19
N LYS A 160 1.97 2.20 13.53
CA LYS A 160 1.42 2.62 14.83
C LYS A 160 1.20 1.37 15.67
N ASP A 161 1.68 1.41 16.91
CA ASP A 161 1.43 0.38 17.92
C ASP A 161 -0.04 0.38 18.34
N LEU A 162 -0.66 -0.78 18.35
CA LEU A 162 -2.03 -0.98 18.83
C LEU A 162 -2.07 -1.58 20.23
N ASN A 163 -1.15 -2.54 20.54
CA ASN A 163 -1.16 -3.28 21.82
C ASN A 163 0.17 -3.96 22.15
N SER A 164 1.31 -3.34 21.88
CA SER A 164 2.67 -3.84 22.11
C SER A 164 3.11 -5.06 21.27
N GLN A 165 2.20 -5.75 20.61
CA GLN A 165 2.49 -6.87 19.73
C GLN A 165 1.96 -6.67 18.32
N GLN A 166 0.89 -5.91 18.19
CA GLN A 166 0.20 -5.67 16.93
C GLN A 166 0.38 -4.22 16.46
N TYR A 167 0.73 -4.05 15.20
CA TYR A 167 1.06 -2.76 14.61
C TYR A 167 0.29 -2.57 13.30
N VAL A 168 -0.23 -1.38 13.08
CA VAL A 168 -0.92 -1.02 11.84
C VAL A 168 -0.08 -0.04 11.03
N LEU A 169 0.04 -0.31 9.72
CA LEU A 169 0.67 0.63 8.80
C LEU A 169 -0.18 1.90 8.69
N ILE A 170 0.45 3.04 8.92
CA ILE A 170 -0.12 4.38 8.73
C ILE A 170 0.55 5.07 7.54
N ASN A 171 -0.27 5.72 6.71
CA ASN A 171 0.20 6.49 5.54
C ASN A 171 0.58 7.93 5.94
#